data_4784e204105cefc8c7542b271b879134
#
_entry.id   4784e204105cefc8c7542b271b879134
#
_cell.length_a   1.000
_cell.length_b   1.000
_cell.length_c   1.000
_cell.angle_alpha   90.00
_cell.angle_beta   90.00
_cell.angle_gamma   90.00
#
_symmetry.space_group_name_H-M   'P 1'
#
loop_
_entity.id
_entity.type
_entity.pdbx_description
1 polymer ?
#
loop_
_entity_poly.entity_id
_entity_poly.type
_entity_poly.pdbx_seq_one_letter_code
_entity_poly.pdbx_strand_id
1 'polypeptide(L)'
;MRKMAKRRLGAFLCLSAVILMLTGCHGSKGLDAFVIPEEFDTARTYEITFWAKNDTNKTQTMIYEKAISDFEALYPNIKVNLRLYTDYGKIYNDVITNISTNTTPNVCITYPDHIATYLTGANTVVPLDDLFADEKYGLGGSEVRFDSPKQTEMIPQFLEECALDGHYYAVPYMRSTEACYINKTYVEALGYTLPETLTWDFIWEVSEAAMAKDEEGNFLLNGQKVMIPFIDKSTDNMMIQMLRQKEAGYSVENGEILIFNDTTKELLYTIAEHAKNGAFSTFKISSYPANFLNAGQCLFAIDSTAGATWMGSHAPLSDISADKFVEFETEVMMIPQFDPAHPKMISQGPSVCIFNKEDSQDVLASCLFTQYLLTNEVQIAYAETEGYVPVTEKAQKSLEYQEYLSKCGEDHELHYDVKIKASQILLDNVEYTFVTPVFNGSASLRDAAGQLIENTTKSVKRKEQIDDTYMEKLFDDMTALYRLNQNSRMSGSMSGRKADLGELPTASAILLVTLAVVWICLLGYVMFLVIRSRGNNK
;
A
#
# COMPACT_ATOMS: atom_id res chain seq x y z
N MET A 1 36.95 23.91 52.84
CA MET A 1 37.10 24.15 51.39
C MET A 1 36.72 22.93 50.52
N ARG A 2 37.21 21.70 50.72
CA ARG A 2 36.87 20.53 49.88
C ARG A 2 35.38 20.14 49.83
N LYS A 3 34.60 20.28 50.94
CA LYS A 3 33.15 19.99 50.93
C LYS A 3 32.30 21.00 50.16
N MET A 4 32.71 22.28 50.14
CA MET A 4 32.04 23.34 49.36
C MET A 4 32.30 23.22 47.87
N ALA A 5 33.52 22.81 47.47
CA ALA A 5 33.84 22.55 46.06
C ALA A 5 33.04 21.39 45.47
N LYS A 6 32.88 20.29 46.23
CA LYS A 6 32.05 19.13 45.80
C LYS A 6 30.56 19.49 45.65
N ARG A 7 30.01 20.35 46.53
CA ARG A 7 28.61 20.80 46.43
C ARG A 7 28.39 21.77 45.24
N ARG A 8 29.36 22.63 44.94
CA ARG A 8 29.32 23.53 43.76
C ARG A 8 29.43 22.72 42.45
N LEU A 9 30.29 21.71 42.41
CA LEU A 9 30.44 20.81 41.28
C LEU A 9 29.15 19.98 41.02
N GLY A 10 28.52 19.47 42.10
CA GLY A 10 27.24 18.77 42.01
C GLY A 10 26.10 19.64 41.48
N ALA A 11 26.00 20.88 41.97
CA ALA A 11 24.99 21.85 41.51
C ALA A 11 25.22 22.26 40.03
N PHE A 12 26.47 22.38 39.61
CA PHE A 12 26.83 22.70 38.23
C PHE A 12 26.52 21.52 37.28
N LEU A 13 26.81 20.28 37.71
CA LEU A 13 26.47 19.06 36.95
C LEU A 13 24.93 18.86 36.82
N CYS A 14 24.17 19.13 37.89
CA CYS A 14 22.70 19.08 37.80
C CYS A 14 22.15 20.19 36.90
N LEU A 15 22.69 21.40 36.94
CA LEU A 15 22.27 22.50 36.05
C LEU A 15 22.61 22.19 34.59
N SER A 16 23.80 21.63 34.33
CA SER A 16 24.21 21.20 33.00
C SER A 16 23.33 20.05 32.45
N ALA A 17 22.95 19.10 33.32
CA ALA A 17 22.04 18.03 32.94
C ALA A 17 20.61 18.54 32.62
N VAL A 18 20.12 19.53 33.38
CA VAL A 18 18.84 20.20 33.12
C VAL A 18 18.88 20.99 31.81
N ILE A 19 19.96 21.70 31.54
CA ILE A 19 20.14 22.43 30.27
C ILE A 19 20.21 21.44 29.10
N LEU A 20 20.93 20.32 29.24
CA LEU A 20 20.97 19.26 28.23
C LEU A 20 19.60 18.58 27.99
N MET A 21 18.79 18.45 29.03
CA MET A 21 17.41 17.95 28.87
C MET A 21 16.48 18.97 28.21
N LEU A 22 16.71 20.26 28.36
CA LEU A 22 15.93 21.32 27.72
C LEU A 22 16.31 21.52 26.23
N THR A 23 17.50 21.09 25.83
CA THR A 23 17.93 21.14 24.42
C THR A 23 17.56 19.86 23.64
N GLY A 24 16.98 18.87 24.31
CA GLY A 24 16.76 17.50 23.79
C GLY A 24 15.49 17.25 23.00
N CYS A 25 14.69 18.24 22.65
CA CYS A 25 13.50 18.06 21.81
C CYS A 25 13.28 19.31 20.93
N HIS A 26 14.24 19.60 20.09
CA HIS A 26 13.92 20.37 18.90
C HIS A 26 13.55 19.35 17.84
N GLY A 27 12.28 19.35 17.43
CA GLY A 27 11.88 18.67 16.20
C GLY A 27 12.81 19.12 15.07
N SER A 28 13.04 18.26 14.09
CA SER A 28 13.81 18.62 12.90
C SER A 28 13.29 19.95 12.34
N LYS A 29 14.19 20.83 11.89
CA LYS A 29 13.78 21.97 11.07
C LYS A 29 13.02 21.43 9.87
N GLY A 30 11.85 22.01 9.58
CA GLY A 30 11.16 21.71 8.32
C GLY A 30 12.11 21.98 7.16
N LEU A 31 12.03 21.14 6.13
CA LEU A 31 12.79 21.33 4.90
C LEU A 31 12.24 22.54 4.14
N ASP A 32 13.10 23.27 3.46
CA ASP A 32 12.68 24.27 2.48
C ASP A 32 12.02 23.56 1.28
N ALA A 33 11.16 24.25 0.53
CA ALA A 33 10.58 23.71 -0.69
C ALA A 33 11.69 23.39 -1.71
N PHE A 34 11.55 22.27 -2.41
CA PHE A 34 12.48 21.90 -3.46
C PHE A 34 12.44 22.92 -4.60
N VAL A 35 13.61 23.30 -5.07
CA VAL A 35 13.79 24.13 -6.27
C VAL A 35 14.75 23.40 -7.19
N ILE A 36 14.39 23.25 -8.46
CA ILE A 36 15.20 22.56 -9.45
C ILE A 36 16.50 23.34 -9.67
N PRO A 37 17.67 22.72 -9.51
CA PRO A 37 18.95 23.36 -9.80
C PRO A 37 19.10 23.71 -11.28
N GLU A 38 19.71 24.85 -11.62
CA GLU A 38 19.99 25.23 -13.02
C GLU A 38 20.86 24.20 -13.74
N GLU A 39 21.81 23.59 -13.03
CA GLU A 39 22.73 22.57 -13.54
C GLU A 39 22.93 21.46 -12.50
N PHE A 40 23.01 20.21 -12.99
CA PHE A 40 23.39 19.09 -12.16
C PHE A 40 24.91 19.05 -11.97
N ASP A 41 25.38 19.10 -10.74
CA ASP A 41 26.82 19.08 -10.44
C ASP A 41 27.39 17.66 -10.60
N THR A 42 27.98 17.39 -11.77
CA THR A 42 28.59 16.09 -12.10
C THR A 42 29.97 15.89 -11.47
N ALA A 43 30.58 16.92 -10.89
CA ALA A 43 31.85 16.81 -10.21
C ALA A 43 31.73 16.28 -8.77
N ARG A 44 30.55 16.35 -8.21
CA ARG A 44 30.23 15.87 -6.87
C ARG A 44 29.72 14.42 -6.92
N THR A 45 29.99 13.66 -5.85
CA THR A 45 29.45 12.32 -5.63
C THR A 45 28.19 12.38 -4.77
N TYR A 46 27.18 11.59 -5.13
CA TYR A 46 25.90 11.49 -4.46
C TYR A 46 25.66 10.07 -3.97
N GLU A 47 25.13 9.93 -2.77
CA GLU A 47 24.64 8.64 -2.25
C GLU A 47 23.13 8.77 -1.99
N ILE A 48 22.32 8.07 -2.79
CA ILE A 48 20.88 8.04 -2.62
C ILE A 48 20.43 6.68 -2.11
N THR A 49 19.38 6.66 -1.33
CA THR A 49 18.76 5.45 -0.80
C THR A 49 17.46 5.17 -1.53
N PHE A 50 17.30 3.92 -1.99
CA PHE A 50 16.10 3.42 -2.64
C PHE A 50 15.45 2.33 -1.80
N TRP A 51 14.21 2.58 -1.33
CA TRP A 51 13.43 1.61 -0.56
C TRP A 51 12.39 0.95 -1.45
N ALA A 52 12.48 -0.36 -1.59
CA ALA A 52 11.60 -1.15 -2.44
C ALA A 52 11.06 -2.37 -1.70
N LYS A 53 9.92 -2.88 -2.15
CA LYS A 53 9.40 -4.15 -1.70
C LYS A 53 10.16 -5.28 -2.41
N ASN A 54 10.55 -6.28 -1.65
CA ASN A 54 10.98 -7.57 -2.16
C ASN A 54 9.88 -8.58 -1.83
N ASP A 55 9.16 -9.03 -2.84
CA ASP A 55 8.44 -10.28 -2.72
C ASP A 55 9.44 -11.45 -2.69
N THR A 56 8.98 -12.62 -2.45
CA THR A 56 9.77 -13.84 -2.52
C THR A 56 10.31 -14.14 -3.93
N ASN A 57 9.88 -13.35 -4.92
CA ASN A 57 10.33 -13.42 -6.30
C ASN A 57 11.73 -12.78 -6.45
N LYS A 58 12.75 -13.63 -6.49
CA LYS A 58 14.15 -13.19 -6.66
C LYS A 58 14.40 -12.46 -7.98
N THR A 59 13.60 -12.73 -9.01
CA THR A 59 13.73 -12.08 -10.32
C THR A 59 13.48 -10.59 -10.21
N GLN A 60 12.51 -10.16 -9.42
CA GLN A 60 12.24 -8.72 -9.19
C GLN A 60 13.42 -8.03 -8.50
N THR A 61 14.05 -8.68 -7.52
CA THR A 61 15.27 -8.15 -6.89
C THR A 61 16.40 -7.97 -7.89
N MET A 62 16.63 -8.96 -8.77
CA MET A 62 17.65 -8.88 -9.80
C MET A 62 17.40 -7.74 -10.80
N ILE A 63 16.14 -7.42 -11.10
CA ILE A 63 15.78 -6.29 -11.97
C ILE A 63 16.15 -4.96 -11.30
N TYR A 64 15.88 -4.79 -10.01
CA TYR A 64 16.32 -3.59 -9.28
C TYR A 64 17.84 -3.47 -9.25
N GLU A 65 18.56 -4.56 -8.97
CA GLU A 65 20.03 -4.59 -8.94
C GLU A 65 20.62 -4.26 -10.32
N LYS A 66 20.03 -4.82 -11.39
CA LYS A 66 20.44 -4.50 -12.77
C LYS A 66 20.16 -3.03 -13.09
N ALA A 67 18.97 -2.54 -12.81
CA ALA A 67 18.61 -1.14 -13.07
C ALA A 67 19.54 -0.17 -12.34
N ILE A 68 19.92 -0.46 -11.10
CA ILE A 68 20.90 0.32 -10.35
C ILE A 68 22.27 0.28 -11.02
N SER A 69 22.75 -0.91 -11.39
CA SER A 69 24.06 -1.07 -12.04
C SER A 69 24.14 -0.30 -13.35
N ASP A 70 23.11 -0.39 -14.17
CA ASP A 70 23.06 0.28 -15.48
C ASP A 70 22.93 1.80 -15.34
N PHE A 71 22.13 2.26 -14.38
CA PHE A 71 22.02 3.68 -14.05
C PHE A 71 23.36 4.25 -13.53
N GLU A 72 24.05 3.56 -12.63
CA GLU A 72 25.36 3.96 -12.12
C GLU A 72 26.44 3.98 -13.22
N ALA A 73 26.30 3.16 -14.26
CA ALA A 73 27.20 3.23 -15.43
C ALA A 73 26.99 4.51 -16.24
N LEU A 74 25.76 5.03 -16.31
CA LEU A 74 25.43 6.29 -16.98
C LEU A 74 25.77 7.52 -16.11
N TYR A 75 25.61 7.39 -14.80
CA TYR A 75 25.87 8.43 -13.81
C TYR A 75 26.83 7.93 -12.74
N PRO A 76 28.14 7.79 -13.06
CA PRO A 76 29.13 7.18 -12.16
C PRO A 76 29.37 8.00 -10.88
N ASN A 77 28.88 9.22 -10.84
CA ASN A 77 28.90 10.08 -9.66
C ASN A 77 27.68 9.92 -8.74
N ILE A 78 26.72 9.07 -9.08
CA ILE A 78 25.56 8.73 -8.23
C ILE A 78 25.67 7.27 -7.80
N LYS A 79 25.61 7.03 -6.49
CA LYS A 79 25.55 5.69 -5.90
C LYS A 79 24.16 5.44 -5.33
N VAL A 80 23.53 4.33 -5.71
CA VAL A 80 22.18 3.95 -5.24
C VAL A 80 22.27 2.80 -4.25
N ASN A 81 21.82 3.03 -3.03
CA ASN A 81 21.81 2.04 -1.95
C ASN A 81 20.39 1.45 -1.83
N LEU A 82 20.20 0.22 -2.32
CA LEU A 82 18.94 -0.50 -2.26
C LEU A 82 18.68 -1.05 -0.85
N ARG A 83 17.49 -0.79 -0.31
CA ARG A 83 16.96 -1.46 0.87
C ARG A 83 15.63 -2.15 0.54
N LEU A 84 15.58 -3.45 0.78
CA LEU A 84 14.42 -4.28 0.50
C LEU A 84 13.58 -4.53 1.77
N TYR A 85 12.27 -4.50 1.59
CA TYR A 85 11.27 -4.75 2.62
C TYR A 85 10.35 -5.90 2.21
N THR A 86 9.82 -6.65 3.15
CA THR A 86 8.93 -7.79 2.89
C THR A 86 7.51 -7.36 2.52
N ASP A 87 7.08 -6.15 2.91
CA ASP A 87 5.76 -5.61 2.58
C ASP A 87 5.74 -4.07 2.62
N TYR A 88 4.72 -3.50 1.97
CA TYR A 88 4.54 -2.04 1.89
C TYR A 88 4.17 -1.40 3.24
N GLY A 89 3.51 -2.14 4.13
CA GLY A 89 3.17 -1.64 5.47
C GLY A 89 4.41 -1.37 6.31
N LYS A 90 5.46 -2.20 6.17
CA LYS A 90 6.75 -1.94 6.83
C LYS A 90 7.46 -0.73 6.26
N ILE A 91 7.44 -0.54 4.93
CA ILE A 91 7.96 0.68 4.30
C ILE A 91 7.23 1.89 4.86
N TYR A 92 5.89 1.86 4.88
CA TYR A 92 5.05 2.93 5.40
C TYR A 92 5.40 3.32 6.84
N ASN A 93 5.48 2.34 7.74
CA ASN A 93 5.79 2.58 9.15
C ASN A 93 7.20 3.15 9.35
N ASP A 94 8.19 2.63 8.61
CA ASP A 94 9.55 3.13 8.68
C ASP A 94 9.63 4.57 8.14
N VAL A 95 8.95 4.88 7.02
CA VAL A 95 8.91 6.26 6.49
C VAL A 95 8.33 7.22 7.51
N ILE A 96 7.16 6.92 8.10
CA ILE A 96 6.53 7.79 9.11
C ILE A 96 7.48 8.05 10.28
N THR A 97 8.18 7.02 10.74
CA THR A 97 9.14 7.15 11.84
C THR A 97 10.30 8.07 11.44
N ASN A 98 10.76 8.01 10.20
CA ASN A 98 11.91 8.77 9.71
C ASN A 98 11.56 10.21 9.31
N ILE A 99 10.29 10.55 9.06
CA ILE A 99 9.85 11.92 8.77
C ILE A 99 10.24 12.86 9.92
N SER A 100 10.01 12.47 11.17
CA SER A 100 10.28 13.31 12.34
C SER A 100 11.76 13.61 12.57
N THR A 101 12.65 12.82 11.96
CA THR A 101 14.11 12.93 12.12
C THR A 101 14.83 13.40 10.85
N ASN A 102 14.10 13.67 9.75
CA ASN A 102 14.63 13.99 8.42
C ASN A 102 15.58 12.90 7.87
N THR A 103 15.30 11.63 8.19
CA THR A 103 16.10 10.46 7.74
C THR A 103 15.32 9.56 6.77
N THR A 104 14.31 10.13 6.11
CA THR A 104 13.56 9.44 5.04
C THR A 104 14.49 8.94 3.93
N PRO A 105 14.13 7.89 3.16
CA PRO A 105 14.88 7.53 1.97
C PRO A 105 14.90 8.69 0.95
N ASN A 106 15.70 8.57 -0.08
CA ASN A 106 15.64 9.49 -1.21
C ASN A 106 14.49 9.12 -2.14
N VAL A 107 14.38 7.83 -2.46
CA VAL A 107 13.38 7.26 -3.37
C VAL A 107 12.68 6.10 -2.67
N CYS A 108 11.37 6.03 -2.79
CA CYS A 108 10.58 5.01 -2.14
C CYS A 108 9.46 4.49 -3.05
N ILE A 109 9.36 3.18 -3.20
CA ILE A 109 8.19 2.55 -3.81
C ILE A 109 7.08 2.45 -2.76
N THR A 110 5.89 2.99 -3.06
CA THR A 110 4.80 3.08 -2.11
C THR A 110 3.44 3.24 -2.80
N TYR A 111 2.37 3.23 -2.05
CA TYR A 111 1.02 3.50 -2.56
C TYR A 111 0.61 4.97 -2.35
N PRO A 112 -0.28 5.53 -3.20
CA PRO A 112 -0.81 6.88 -3.03
C PRO A 112 -1.41 7.14 -1.64
N ASP A 113 -2.15 6.21 -1.08
CA ASP A 113 -2.72 6.28 0.28
C ASP A 113 -1.66 6.54 1.36
N HIS A 114 -0.48 5.94 1.20
CA HIS A 114 0.64 6.14 2.11
C HIS A 114 1.25 7.55 1.96
N ILE A 115 1.36 8.03 0.70
CA ILE A 115 1.93 9.34 0.39
C ILE A 115 1.11 10.46 1.05
N ALA A 116 -0.22 10.35 1.07
CA ALA A 116 -1.08 11.31 1.75
C ALA A 116 -0.70 11.50 3.23
N THR A 117 -0.31 10.43 3.90
CA THR A 117 0.21 10.51 5.27
C THR A 117 1.60 11.14 5.34
N TYR A 118 2.48 10.88 4.36
CA TYR A 118 3.82 11.47 4.32
C TYR A 118 3.79 12.98 4.16
N LEU A 119 2.75 13.51 3.50
CA LEU A 119 2.53 14.96 3.32
C LEU A 119 2.16 15.70 4.61
N THR A 120 1.94 14.99 5.72
CA THR A 120 1.79 15.62 7.04
C THR A 120 3.07 16.30 7.54
N GLY A 121 4.23 15.88 7.04
CA GLY A 121 5.51 16.59 7.22
C GLY A 121 5.64 17.73 6.22
N ALA A 122 6.04 18.92 6.70
CA ALA A 122 6.22 20.08 5.82
C ALA A 122 7.33 19.82 4.79
N ASN A 123 6.99 19.94 3.51
CA ASN A 123 7.90 19.73 2.37
C ASN A 123 8.65 18.38 2.39
N THR A 124 8.03 17.34 2.95
CA THR A 124 8.69 16.03 3.09
C THR A 124 8.78 15.27 1.77
N VAL A 125 7.70 15.31 0.98
CA VAL A 125 7.65 14.70 -0.37
C VAL A 125 7.75 15.80 -1.40
N VAL A 126 8.52 15.56 -2.46
CA VAL A 126 8.72 16.51 -3.56
C VAL A 126 7.47 16.56 -4.44
N PRO A 127 6.83 17.72 -4.65
CA PRO A 127 5.87 17.88 -5.72
C PRO A 127 6.58 17.80 -7.07
N LEU A 128 6.05 17.03 -8.01
CA LEU A 128 6.74 16.68 -9.25
C LEU A 128 6.30 17.52 -10.47
N ASP A 129 5.32 18.42 -10.29
CA ASP A 129 4.75 19.19 -11.39
C ASP A 129 5.81 19.98 -12.17
N ASP A 130 6.61 20.79 -11.46
CA ASP A 130 7.67 21.59 -12.07
C ASP A 130 8.76 20.69 -12.67
N LEU A 131 9.05 19.56 -12.02
CA LEU A 131 10.04 18.60 -12.48
C LEU A 131 9.59 17.89 -13.76
N PHE A 132 8.30 17.54 -13.85
CA PHE A 132 7.76 16.94 -15.08
C PHE A 132 7.87 17.91 -16.27
N ALA A 133 7.72 19.21 -16.03
CA ALA A 133 7.78 20.25 -17.04
C ALA A 133 9.20 20.75 -17.34
N ASP A 134 10.22 20.37 -16.56
CA ASP A 134 11.59 20.84 -16.75
C ASP A 134 12.20 20.30 -18.06
N GLU A 135 12.68 21.20 -18.92
CA GLU A 135 13.20 20.84 -20.25
C GLU A 135 14.56 20.11 -20.20
N LYS A 136 15.33 20.29 -19.12
CA LYS A 136 16.66 19.68 -18.96
C LYS A 136 16.61 18.33 -18.24
N TYR A 137 16.00 18.31 -17.07
CA TYR A 137 16.07 17.18 -16.14
C TYR A 137 14.71 16.52 -15.88
N GLY A 138 13.65 17.04 -16.50
CA GLY A 138 12.30 16.48 -16.40
C GLY A 138 12.14 15.20 -17.23
N LEU A 139 10.90 14.73 -17.31
CA LEU A 139 10.55 13.53 -18.09
C LEU A 139 10.86 13.75 -19.58
N GLY A 140 11.78 12.94 -20.12
CA GLY A 140 12.29 13.10 -21.48
C GLY A 140 13.19 14.32 -21.67
N GLY A 141 13.76 14.86 -20.60
CA GLY A 141 14.61 16.05 -20.60
C GLY A 141 15.91 15.90 -21.39
N SER A 142 16.40 17.05 -21.93
CA SER A 142 17.54 17.09 -22.85
C SER A 142 18.88 16.67 -22.21
N GLU A 143 19.04 16.82 -20.90
CA GLU A 143 20.25 16.46 -20.14
C GLU A 143 20.18 15.06 -19.50
N VAL A 144 19.07 14.34 -19.69
CA VAL A 144 18.92 12.96 -19.24
C VAL A 144 19.68 12.01 -20.15
N ARG A 145 20.53 11.14 -19.61
CA ARG A 145 21.49 10.31 -20.37
C ARG A 145 20.93 8.96 -20.83
N PHE A 146 19.62 8.79 -20.79
CA PHE A 146 18.91 7.58 -21.21
C PHE A 146 17.57 7.94 -21.83
N ASP A 147 16.91 6.97 -22.44
CA ASP A 147 15.60 7.15 -23.05
C ASP A 147 14.49 7.22 -21.98
N SER A 148 14.43 8.38 -21.28
CA SER A 148 13.41 8.67 -20.30
C SER A 148 12.05 8.88 -20.98
N PRO A 149 10.95 8.32 -20.45
CA PRO A 149 9.63 8.57 -20.99
C PRO A 149 9.23 10.03 -20.82
N LYS A 150 8.44 10.54 -21.74
CA LYS A 150 7.78 11.85 -21.61
C LYS A 150 6.51 11.71 -20.77
N GLN A 151 6.11 12.77 -20.09
CA GLN A 151 4.84 12.78 -19.36
C GLN A 151 3.64 12.40 -20.24
N THR A 152 3.65 12.84 -21.52
CA THR A 152 2.61 12.53 -22.51
C THR A 152 2.57 11.08 -22.97
N GLU A 153 3.59 10.29 -22.65
CA GLU A 153 3.66 8.85 -22.93
C GLU A 153 3.10 8.02 -21.78
N MET A 154 2.86 8.62 -20.62
CA MET A 154 2.24 7.93 -19.49
C MET A 154 0.75 7.72 -19.73
N ILE A 155 0.23 6.57 -19.32
CA ILE A 155 -1.21 6.30 -19.35
C ILE A 155 -1.90 7.29 -18.39
N PRO A 156 -2.82 8.13 -18.91
CA PRO A 156 -3.40 9.22 -18.11
C PRO A 156 -4.04 8.76 -16.82
N GLN A 157 -4.80 7.66 -16.85
CA GLN A 157 -5.47 7.08 -15.66
C GLN A 157 -4.45 6.71 -14.58
N PHE A 158 -3.30 6.15 -14.96
CA PHE A 158 -2.26 5.74 -14.02
C PHE A 158 -1.53 6.94 -13.40
N LEU A 159 -1.33 7.99 -14.20
CA LEU A 159 -0.69 9.21 -13.71
C LEU A 159 -1.63 9.98 -12.76
N GLU A 160 -2.93 10.03 -13.07
CA GLU A 160 -3.94 10.70 -12.24
C GLU A 160 -4.03 10.11 -10.83
N GLU A 161 -3.79 8.79 -10.69
CA GLU A 161 -3.72 8.12 -9.38
C GLU A 161 -2.63 8.69 -8.45
N CYS A 162 -1.61 9.35 -9.01
CA CYS A 162 -0.51 9.96 -8.28
C CYS A 162 -0.75 11.42 -7.91
N ALA A 163 -1.89 11.98 -8.34
CA ALA A 163 -2.27 13.35 -8.04
C ALA A 163 -3.00 13.43 -6.69
N LEU A 164 -2.54 14.33 -5.82
CA LEU A 164 -3.16 14.65 -4.56
C LEU A 164 -3.32 16.18 -4.50
N ASP A 165 -4.52 16.64 -4.25
CA ASP A 165 -4.83 18.08 -4.11
C ASP A 165 -4.39 18.90 -5.35
N GLY A 166 -4.44 18.29 -6.54
CA GLY A 166 -4.08 18.91 -7.81
C GLY A 166 -2.59 18.93 -8.14
N HIS A 167 -1.76 18.26 -7.35
CA HIS A 167 -0.31 18.12 -7.57
C HIS A 167 0.12 16.67 -7.64
N TYR A 168 1.13 16.37 -8.46
CA TYR A 168 1.74 15.04 -8.51
C TYR A 168 2.80 14.89 -7.43
N TYR A 169 2.65 13.90 -6.54
CA TYR A 169 3.64 13.57 -5.51
C TYR A 169 4.33 12.24 -5.72
N ALA A 170 4.00 11.58 -6.80
CA ALA A 170 4.64 10.34 -7.24
C ALA A 170 4.56 10.19 -8.75
N VAL A 171 5.32 9.22 -9.27
CA VAL A 171 5.12 8.69 -10.62
C VAL A 171 4.56 7.27 -10.51
N PRO A 172 3.66 6.85 -11.39
CA PRO A 172 3.24 5.45 -11.44
C PRO A 172 4.46 4.59 -11.82
N TYR A 173 4.64 3.45 -11.14
CA TYR A 173 5.77 2.57 -11.43
C TYR A 173 5.32 1.30 -12.16
N MET A 174 4.40 0.55 -11.57
CA MET A 174 3.74 -0.61 -12.17
C MET A 174 2.26 -0.55 -11.83
N ARG A 175 1.42 -1.08 -12.70
CA ARG A 175 0.00 -1.18 -12.43
C ARG A 175 -0.47 -2.62 -12.50
N SER A 176 -1.47 -2.89 -11.71
CA SER A 176 -2.20 -4.14 -11.62
C SER A 176 -3.66 -3.86 -11.32
N THR A 177 -4.46 -4.89 -11.35
CA THR A 177 -5.83 -4.90 -10.84
C THR A 177 -6.03 -6.18 -10.04
N GLU A 178 -7.25 -6.53 -9.71
CA GLU A 178 -7.60 -7.85 -9.22
C GLU A 178 -8.23 -8.67 -10.34
N ALA A 179 -7.93 -9.97 -10.33
CA ALA A 179 -8.49 -10.96 -11.23
C ALA A 179 -9.12 -12.10 -10.43
N CYS A 180 -10.11 -12.75 -11.02
CA CYS A 180 -10.65 -14.01 -10.54
C CYS A 180 -9.93 -15.16 -11.24
N TYR A 181 -9.15 -15.94 -10.48
CA TYR A 181 -8.50 -17.17 -10.92
C TYR A 181 -9.42 -18.34 -10.61
N ILE A 182 -9.73 -19.14 -11.62
CA ILE A 182 -10.84 -20.10 -11.59
C ILE A 182 -10.32 -21.49 -11.85
N ASN A 183 -10.71 -22.44 -11.00
CA ASN A 183 -10.62 -23.85 -11.32
C ASN A 183 -11.80 -24.23 -12.24
N LYS A 184 -11.60 -24.05 -13.55
CA LYS A 184 -12.62 -24.28 -14.57
C LYS A 184 -13.10 -25.73 -14.58
N THR A 185 -12.18 -26.69 -14.40
CA THR A 185 -12.52 -28.12 -14.33
C THR A 185 -13.57 -28.41 -13.27
N TYR A 186 -13.49 -27.74 -12.10
CA TYR A 186 -14.47 -27.94 -11.03
C TYR A 186 -15.79 -27.23 -11.30
N VAL A 187 -15.77 -26.05 -11.92
CA VAL A 187 -17.00 -25.37 -12.37
C VAL A 187 -17.79 -26.25 -13.35
N GLU A 188 -17.12 -26.85 -14.34
CA GLU A 188 -17.71 -27.75 -15.31
C GLU A 188 -18.18 -29.07 -14.68
N ALA A 189 -17.42 -29.61 -13.71
CA ALA A 189 -17.83 -30.83 -12.98
C ALA A 189 -19.11 -30.63 -12.15
N LEU A 190 -19.40 -29.41 -11.72
CA LEU A 190 -20.67 -29.03 -11.08
C LEU A 190 -21.82 -28.81 -12.07
N GLY A 191 -21.55 -28.89 -13.39
CA GLY A 191 -22.55 -28.71 -14.45
C GLY A 191 -22.74 -27.24 -14.88
N TYR A 192 -21.86 -26.34 -14.49
CA TYR A 192 -21.89 -24.93 -14.88
C TYR A 192 -20.95 -24.65 -16.04
N THR A 193 -21.27 -23.60 -16.79
CA THR A 193 -20.40 -23.04 -17.84
C THR A 193 -20.05 -21.61 -17.46
N LEU A 194 -18.78 -21.23 -17.58
CA LEU A 194 -18.34 -19.87 -17.29
C LEU A 194 -19.04 -18.88 -18.25
N PRO A 195 -19.65 -17.81 -17.72
CA PRO A 195 -20.22 -16.74 -18.54
C PRO A 195 -19.10 -15.89 -19.17
N GLU A 196 -19.43 -15.05 -20.14
CA GLU A 196 -18.49 -14.08 -20.72
C GLU A 196 -18.01 -13.07 -19.67
N THR A 197 -18.89 -12.63 -18.77
CA THR A 197 -18.55 -11.78 -17.63
C THR A 197 -19.07 -12.41 -16.35
N LEU A 198 -18.20 -12.56 -15.36
CA LEU A 198 -18.58 -13.08 -14.05
C LEU A 198 -19.53 -12.11 -13.34
N THR A 199 -20.51 -12.66 -12.65
CA THR A 199 -21.39 -11.93 -11.74
C THR A 199 -21.24 -12.44 -10.31
N TRP A 200 -21.57 -11.58 -9.32
CA TRP A 200 -21.59 -12.01 -7.93
C TRP A 200 -22.59 -13.14 -7.70
N ASP A 201 -23.75 -13.09 -8.36
CA ASP A 201 -24.74 -14.18 -8.26
C ASP A 201 -24.19 -15.52 -8.76
N PHE A 202 -23.45 -15.52 -9.87
CA PHE A 202 -22.81 -16.73 -10.39
C PHE A 202 -21.78 -17.29 -9.40
N ILE A 203 -20.94 -16.43 -8.84
CA ILE A 203 -19.95 -16.84 -7.83
C ILE A 203 -20.62 -17.48 -6.63
N TRP A 204 -21.69 -16.87 -6.11
CA TRP A 204 -22.40 -17.41 -4.96
C TRP A 204 -23.08 -18.73 -5.26
N GLU A 205 -23.81 -18.83 -6.37
CA GLU A 205 -24.52 -20.05 -6.79
C GLU A 205 -23.57 -21.23 -6.93
N VAL A 206 -22.50 -21.08 -7.70
CA VAL A 206 -21.53 -22.17 -7.94
C VAL A 206 -20.76 -22.52 -6.66
N SER A 207 -20.43 -21.53 -5.85
CA SER A 207 -19.76 -21.76 -4.56
C SER A 207 -20.62 -22.55 -3.58
N GLU A 208 -21.92 -22.29 -3.55
CA GLU A 208 -22.86 -23.08 -2.71
C GLU A 208 -23.03 -24.51 -3.24
N ALA A 209 -23.09 -24.69 -4.56
CA ALA A 209 -23.16 -26.02 -5.17
C ALA A 209 -21.93 -26.89 -4.81
N ALA A 210 -20.77 -26.29 -4.65
CA ALA A 210 -19.54 -26.98 -4.28
C ALA A 210 -19.51 -27.48 -2.81
N MET A 211 -20.46 -27.08 -1.98
CA MET A 211 -20.51 -27.45 -0.56
C MET A 211 -21.10 -28.84 -0.27
N ALA A 212 -21.58 -29.54 -1.29
CA ALA A 212 -22.16 -30.90 -1.13
C ALA A 212 -21.11 -31.90 -0.63
N LYS A 213 -21.53 -32.76 0.33
CA LYS A 213 -20.66 -33.75 1.00
C LYS A 213 -21.25 -35.15 0.91
N ASP A 214 -20.36 -36.16 0.96
CA ASP A 214 -20.69 -37.55 1.16
C ASP A 214 -21.04 -37.88 2.62
N GLU A 215 -21.40 -39.14 2.88
CA GLU A 215 -21.71 -39.62 4.24
C GLU A 215 -20.51 -39.60 5.19
N GLU A 216 -19.29 -39.60 4.65
CA GLU A 216 -18.03 -39.53 5.40
C GLU A 216 -17.60 -38.09 5.69
N GLY A 217 -18.33 -37.11 5.14
CA GLY A 217 -18.11 -35.67 5.28
C GLY A 217 -17.00 -35.14 4.39
N ASN A 218 -16.60 -35.86 3.34
CA ASN A 218 -15.74 -35.31 2.29
C ASN A 218 -16.60 -34.49 1.31
N PHE A 219 -16.02 -33.45 0.74
CA PHE A 219 -16.70 -32.72 -0.31
C PHE A 219 -16.77 -33.57 -1.58
N LEU A 220 -17.96 -33.68 -2.18
CA LEU A 220 -18.18 -34.51 -3.38
C LEU A 220 -17.30 -34.06 -4.55
N LEU A 221 -17.04 -32.77 -4.65
CA LEU A 221 -16.30 -32.18 -5.77
C LEU A 221 -14.81 -32.60 -5.79
N ASN A 222 -14.13 -32.59 -4.65
CA ASN A 222 -12.69 -32.85 -4.58
C ASN A 222 -12.29 -34.07 -3.73
N GLY A 223 -13.25 -34.73 -3.08
CA GLY A 223 -12.98 -35.88 -2.20
C GLY A 223 -12.20 -35.52 -0.92
N GLN A 224 -12.02 -34.25 -0.60
CA GLN A 224 -11.24 -33.78 0.53
C GLN A 224 -12.14 -33.31 1.69
N LYS A 225 -11.51 -33.17 2.88
CA LYS A 225 -12.19 -32.61 4.07
C LYS A 225 -12.23 -31.08 4.06
N VAL A 226 -11.51 -30.45 3.14
CA VAL A 226 -11.37 -28.99 3.04
C VAL A 226 -11.86 -28.52 1.67
N MET A 227 -12.75 -27.56 1.68
CA MET A 227 -13.23 -26.82 0.52
C MET A 227 -13.64 -25.43 0.99
N ILE A 228 -13.12 -24.42 0.34
CA ILE A 228 -13.51 -23.03 0.48
C ILE A 228 -13.71 -22.51 -0.93
N PRO A 229 -14.94 -22.66 -1.46
CA PRO A 229 -15.21 -22.42 -2.87
C PRO A 229 -14.79 -21.05 -3.35
N PHE A 230 -15.06 -20.01 -2.57
CA PHE A 230 -14.70 -18.65 -2.91
C PHE A 230 -13.82 -18.02 -1.83
N ILE A 231 -12.69 -17.45 -2.27
CA ILE A 231 -11.73 -16.71 -1.45
C ILE A 231 -11.42 -15.39 -2.14
N ASP A 232 -11.53 -14.30 -1.40
CA ASP A 232 -10.98 -12.99 -1.78
C ASP A 232 -9.85 -12.65 -0.80
N LYS A 233 -8.66 -12.35 -1.33
CA LYS A 233 -7.49 -12.07 -0.53
C LYS A 233 -7.54 -10.70 0.12
N SER A 234 -8.03 -9.71 -0.61
CA SER A 234 -8.05 -8.31 -0.20
C SER A 234 -9.47 -7.89 0.15
N THR A 235 -9.92 -8.25 1.36
CA THR A 235 -11.29 -7.94 1.81
C THR A 235 -11.61 -6.44 1.80
N ASP A 236 -10.60 -5.57 1.89
CA ASP A 236 -10.72 -4.12 1.68
C ASP A 236 -11.08 -3.81 0.23
N ASN A 237 -10.35 -4.34 -0.74
CA ASN A 237 -10.68 -4.18 -2.16
C ASN A 237 -12.05 -4.77 -2.50
N MET A 238 -12.38 -5.95 -1.97
CA MET A 238 -13.70 -6.56 -2.15
C MET A 238 -14.82 -5.59 -1.74
N MET A 239 -14.74 -5.02 -0.54
CA MET A 239 -15.74 -4.05 -0.07
C MET A 239 -15.78 -2.80 -0.95
N ILE A 240 -14.63 -2.24 -1.28
CA ILE A 240 -14.52 -1.02 -2.09
C ILE A 240 -15.09 -1.25 -3.50
N GLN A 241 -14.76 -2.37 -4.14
CA GLN A 241 -15.25 -2.69 -5.48
C GLN A 241 -16.75 -2.95 -5.50
N MET A 242 -17.28 -3.70 -4.52
CA MET A 242 -18.72 -3.92 -4.39
C MET A 242 -19.48 -2.61 -4.22
N LEU A 243 -18.99 -1.70 -3.37
CA LEU A 243 -19.59 -0.37 -3.18
C LEU A 243 -19.53 0.45 -4.47
N ARG A 244 -18.38 0.46 -5.16
CA ARG A 244 -18.22 1.21 -6.41
C ARG A 244 -19.12 0.69 -7.51
N GLN A 245 -19.28 -0.63 -7.64
CA GLN A 245 -20.18 -1.26 -8.60
C GLN A 245 -21.65 -0.93 -8.32
N LYS A 246 -22.04 -0.78 -7.04
CA LYS A 246 -23.39 -0.37 -6.61
C LYS A 246 -23.57 1.16 -6.53
N GLU A 247 -22.59 1.94 -6.95
CA GLU A 247 -22.59 3.41 -6.87
C GLU A 247 -22.83 3.95 -5.44
N ALA A 248 -22.43 3.17 -4.45
CA ALA A 248 -22.57 3.53 -3.04
C ALA A 248 -21.34 4.30 -2.53
N GLY A 249 -21.58 5.11 -1.48
CA GLY A 249 -20.53 5.95 -0.91
C GLY A 249 -19.46 5.14 -0.17
N TYR A 250 -18.21 5.47 -0.44
CA TYR A 250 -17.03 5.01 0.30
C TYR A 250 -16.37 6.19 1.02
N SER A 251 -15.87 7.15 0.27
CA SER A 251 -15.32 8.43 0.75
C SER A 251 -15.31 9.45 -0.38
N VAL A 252 -15.01 10.69 -0.04
CA VAL A 252 -14.78 11.78 -1.01
C VAL A 252 -13.42 12.43 -0.78
N GLU A 253 -12.92 13.20 -1.74
CA GLU A 253 -11.57 13.79 -1.74
C GLU A 253 -11.30 14.67 -0.50
N ASN A 254 -12.31 15.33 0.06
CA ASN A 254 -12.17 16.13 1.27
C ASN A 254 -12.06 15.28 2.56
N GLY A 255 -12.02 13.94 2.45
CA GLY A 255 -11.88 13.01 3.56
C GLY A 255 -13.16 12.71 4.34
N GLU A 256 -14.34 13.11 3.82
CA GLU A 256 -15.61 12.67 4.39
C GLU A 256 -15.79 11.16 4.15
N ILE A 257 -16.17 10.45 5.21
CA ILE A 257 -16.30 9.00 5.25
C ILE A 257 -17.75 8.61 5.03
N LEU A 258 -18.02 7.86 3.97
CA LEU A 258 -19.37 7.50 3.54
C LEU A 258 -19.65 5.99 3.59
N ILE A 259 -18.65 5.16 3.96
CA ILE A 259 -18.75 3.70 3.94
C ILE A 259 -19.83 3.13 4.88
N PHE A 260 -20.20 3.84 5.95
CA PHE A 260 -21.18 3.37 6.93
C PHE A 260 -22.62 3.69 6.48
N ASN A 261 -23.07 3.00 5.45
CA ASN A 261 -24.36 3.22 4.79
C ASN A 261 -25.18 1.93 4.66
N ASP A 262 -26.41 2.03 4.17
CA ASP A 262 -27.32 0.89 4.05
C ASP A 262 -26.83 -0.14 3.02
N THR A 263 -26.22 0.29 1.91
CA THR A 263 -25.63 -0.63 0.93
C THR A 263 -24.52 -1.47 1.55
N THR A 264 -23.68 -0.88 2.41
CA THR A 264 -22.67 -1.63 3.16
C THR A 264 -23.31 -2.69 4.05
N LYS A 265 -24.41 -2.37 4.74
CA LYS A 265 -25.15 -3.36 5.55
C LYS A 265 -25.69 -4.50 4.69
N GLU A 266 -26.32 -4.18 3.55
CA GLU A 266 -26.84 -5.18 2.60
C GLU A 266 -25.72 -6.13 2.11
N LEU A 267 -24.57 -5.60 1.73
CA LEU A 267 -23.42 -6.38 1.32
C LEU A 267 -22.91 -7.30 2.44
N LEU A 268 -22.82 -6.78 3.66
CA LEU A 268 -22.40 -7.56 4.82
C LEU A 268 -23.42 -8.66 5.20
N TYR A 269 -24.72 -8.45 5.03
CA TYR A 269 -25.75 -9.49 5.19
C TYR A 269 -25.57 -10.60 4.16
N THR A 270 -25.36 -10.25 2.88
CA THR A 270 -25.10 -11.22 1.80
C THR A 270 -23.84 -12.05 2.11
N ILE A 271 -22.75 -11.39 2.48
CA ILE A 271 -21.50 -12.06 2.86
C ILE A 271 -21.71 -12.97 4.07
N ALA A 272 -22.48 -12.54 5.08
CA ALA A 272 -22.79 -13.36 6.24
C ALA A 272 -23.56 -14.62 5.89
N GLU A 273 -24.50 -14.55 4.95
CA GLU A 273 -25.29 -15.69 4.47
C GLU A 273 -24.38 -16.74 3.81
N HIS A 274 -23.52 -16.33 2.88
CA HIS A 274 -22.60 -17.23 2.18
C HIS A 274 -21.46 -17.72 3.07
N ALA A 275 -21.05 -16.95 4.08
CA ALA A 275 -20.13 -17.43 5.10
C ALA A 275 -20.74 -18.47 6.02
N LYS A 276 -22.06 -18.39 6.28
CA LYS A 276 -22.79 -19.32 7.15
C LYS A 276 -22.92 -20.71 6.56
N ASN A 277 -23.16 -20.82 5.25
CA ASN A 277 -23.22 -22.08 4.52
C ASN A 277 -21.83 -22.60 4.10
N GLY A 278 -20.77 -21.80 4.26
CA GLY A 278 -19.38 -22.18 3.98
C GLY A 278 -18.90 -21.86 2.57
N ALA A 279 -19.75 -21.28 1.72
CA ALA A 279 -19.41 -20.92 0.34
C ALA A 279 -18.31 -19.86 0.27
N PHE A 280 -18.23 -18.99 1.29
CA PHE A 280 -17.23 -17.94 1.43
C PHE A 280 -16.46 -18.02 2.76
N SER A 281 -15.18 -17.69 2.72
CA SER A 281 -14.38 -17.51 3.93
C SER A 281 -13.24 -16.53 3.73
N THR A 282 -12.90 -15.83 4.81
CA THR A 282 -11.71 -15.00 4.89
C THR A 282 -10.59 -15.73 5.62
N PHE A 283 -9.35 -15.44 5.25
CA PHE A 283 -8.16 -15.92 5.92
C PHE A 283 -7.40 -14.75 6.52
N LYS A 284 -7.21 -14.82 7.82
CA LYS A 284 -6.21 -13.98 8.44
C LYS A 284 -4.91 -14.79 8.47
N ILE A 285 -3.83 -14.21 7.96
CA ILE A 285 -2.45 -14.66 8.12
C ILE A 285 -1.98 -15.69 7.09
N SER A 286 -0.93 -15.34 6.38
CA SER A 286 0.04 -16.19 5.65
C SER A 286 -0.47 -17.24 4.66
N SER A 287 -1.76 -17.46 4.53
CA SER A 287 -2.29 -18.38 3.52
C SER A 287 -2.79 -17.59 2.33
N TYR A 288 -2.10 -17.73 1.22
CA TYR A 288 -2.52 -17.14 -0.04
C TYR A 288 -3.64 -17.97 -0.67
N PRO A 289 -4.62 -17.35 -1.35
CA PRO A 289 -5.66 -18.08 -2.11
C PRO A 289 -5.07 -19.10 -3.06
N ALA A 290 -3.91 -18.81 -3.64
CA ALA A 290 -3.16 -19.72 -4.50
C ALA A 290 -2.94 -21.11 -3.88
N ASN A 291 -2.62 -21.20 -2.59
CA ASN A 291 -2.38 -22.47 -1.92
C ASN A 291 -3.64 -23.36 -1.90
N PHE A 292 -4.82 -22.75 -1.75
CA PHE A 292 -6.10 -23.46 -1.77
C PHE A 292 -6.52 -23.79 -3.20
N LEU A 293 -6.37 -22.85 -4.13
CA LEU A 293 -6.69 -23.08 -5.55
C LEU A 293 -5.85 -24.23 -6.10
N ASN A 294 -4.53 -24.16 -5.92
CA ASN A 294 -3.58 -25.15 -6.44
C ASN A 294 -3.71 -26.54 -5.78
N ALA A 295 -4.21 -26.58 -4.54
CA ALA A 295 -4.53 -27.83 -3.84
C ALA A 295 -5.95 -28.38 -4.17
N GLY A 296 -6.69 -27.77 -5.10
CA GLY A 296 -8.05 -28.15 -5.43
C GLY A 296 -9.04 -27.96 -4.27
N GLN A 297 -8.80 -26.97 -3.43
CA GLN A 297 -9.62 -26.63 -2.26
C GLN A 297 -10.38 -25.32 -2.42
N CYS A 298 -10.29 -24.70 -3.60
CA CYS A 298 -10.94 -23.45 -3.97
C CYS A 298 -11.37 -23.53 -5.44
N LEU A 299 -12.48 -22.87 -5.78
CA LEU A 299 -12.94 -22.71 -7.16
C LEU A 299 -12.61 -21.34 -7.72
N PHE A 300 -12.92 -20.31 -6.93
CA PHE A 300 -12.77 -18.92 -7.28
C PHE A 300 -11.82 -18.24 -6.29
N ALA A 301 -10.69 -17.82 -6.77
CA ALA A 301 -9.69 -17.08 -5.98
C ALA A 301 -9.54 -15.68 -6.56
N ILE A 302 -9.98 -14.66 -5.85
CA ILE A 302 -9.69 -13.26 -6.22
C ILE A 302 -8.39 -12.85 -5.54
N ASP A 303 -7.44 -12.41 -6.34
CA ASP A 303 -6.16 -11.85 -5.90
C ASP A 303 -5.65 -10.86 -6.96
N SER A 304 -4.65 -10.07 -6.58
CA SER A 304 -3.98 -9.14 -7.49
C SER A 304 -3.41 -9.87 -8.72
N THR A 305 -3.50 -9.24 -9.89
CA THR A 305 -2.78 -9.70 -11.08
C THR A 305 -1.27 -9.73 -10.84
N ALA A 306 -0.76 -8.92 -9.93
CA ALA A 306 0.62 -8.95 -9.44
C ALA A 306 1.04 -10.24 -8.70
N GLY A 307 0.12 -11.16 -8.50
CA GLY A 307 0.37 -12.49 -7.92
C GLY A 307 0.09 -13.63 -8.88
N ALA A 308 -0.06 -13.37 -10.16
CA ALA A 308 -0.46 -14.35 -11.16
C ALA A 308 0.49 -15.55 -11.28
N THR A 309 1.79 -15.36 -11.03
CA THR A 309 2.79 -16.44 -11.05
C THR A 309 2.52 -17.55 -10.01
N TRP A 310 1.75 -17.25 -8.97
CA TRP A 310 1.42 -18.21 -7.91
C TRP A 310 0.15 -19.04 -8.22
N MET A 311 -0.66 -18.63 -9.20
CA MET A 311 -2.00 -19.12 -9.43
C MET A 311 -2.03 -20.23 -10.48
N GLY A 312 -2.79 -21.28 -10.20
CA GLY A 312 -3.07 -22.38 -11.15
C GLY A 312 -2.22 -23.63 -10.92
N SER A 313 -2.61 -24.71 -11.61
CA SER A 313 -2.05 -26.06 -11.41
C SER A 313 -0.57 -26.19 -11.78
N HIS A 314 -0.05 -25.33 -12.62
CA HIS A 314 1.34 -25.35 -13.10
C HIS A 314 2.15 -24.13 -12.63
N ALA A 315 1.70 -23.47 -11.56
CA ALA A 315 2.38 -22.30 -11.02
C ALA A 315 3.85 -22.61 -10.67
N PRO A 316 4.84 -21.90 -11.25
CA PRO A 316 6.26 -22.16 -11.02
C PRO A 316 6.72 -21.78 -9.62
N LEU A 317 6.03 -20.83 -8.99
CA LEU A 317 6.21 -20.45 -7.60
C LEU A 317 5.07 -21.01 -6.76
N SER A 318 5.37 -21.65 -5.64
CA SER A 318 4.35 -22.23 -4.76
C SER A 318 4.89 -22.42 -3.35
N ASP A 319 4.01 -22.20 -2.38
CA ASP A 319 4.25 -22.45 -0.96
C ASP A 319 3.79 -23.85 -0.51
N ILE A 320 3.21 -24.63 -1.42
CA ILE A 320 2.75 -25.99 -1.11
C ILE A 320 3.66 -27.06 -1.75
N SER A 321 3.73 -28.23 -1.14
CA SER A 321 4.51 -29.35 -1.67
C SER A 321 3.87 -29.93 -2.94
N ALA A 322 4.70 -30.41 -3.87
CA ALA A 322 4.29 -30.89 -5.17
C ALA A 322 3.22 -32.02 -5.13
N ASP A 323 3.21 -32.84 -4.08
CA ASP A 323 2.25 -33.93 -3.86
C ASP A 323 0.83 -33.43 -3.52
N LYS A 324 0.67 -32.15 -3.21
CA LYS A 324 -0.62 -31.51 -2.91
C LYS A 324 -1.22 -30.77 -4.09
N PHE A 325 -0.47 -30.59 -5.17
CA PHE A 325 -1.01 -29.98 -6.37
C PHE A 325 -2.07 -30.86 -7.02
N VAL A 326 -3.12 -30.22 -7.49
CA VAL A 326 -4.17 -30.85 -8.30
C VAL A 326 -4.09 -30.27 -9.70
N GLU A 327 -4.13 -31.14 -10.71
CA GLU A 327 -4.16 -30.72 -12.10
C GLU A 327 -5.58 -30.28 -12.48
N PHE A 328 -5.72 -29.09 -13.04
CA PHE A 328 -6.97 -28.53 -13.51
C PHE A 328 -6.73 -27.44 -14.56
N GLU A 329 -7.74 -27.16 -15.37
CA GLU A 329 -7.72 -26.02 -16.28
C GLU A 329 -7.95 -24.73 -15.51
N THR A 330 -6.96 -23.81 -15.59
CA THR A 330 -7.02 -22.49 -14.96
C THR A 330 -7.59 -21.47 -15.93
N GLU A 331 -8.68 -20.79 -15.55
CA GLU A 331 -9.16 -19.62 -16.28
C GLU A 331 -8.92 -18.35 -15.46
N VAL A 332 -8.69 -17.23 -16.14
CA VAL A 332 -8.44 -15.93 -15.51
C VAL A 332 -9.41 -14.92 -16.08
N MET A 333 -10.25 -14.36 -15.24
CA MET A 333 -11.30 -13.43 -15.65
C MET A 333 -11.30 -12.17 -14.80
N MET A 334 -11.93 -11.10 -15.31
CA MET A 334 -12.24 -9.92 -14.51
C MET A 334 -13.02 -10.33 -13.26
N ILE A 335 -12.84 -9.59 -12.17
CA ILE A 335 -13.61 -9.77 -10.94
C ILE A 335 -15.12 -9.75 -11.20
N PRO A 336 -15.93 -10.40 -10.36
CA PRO A 336 -17.38 -10.44 -10.53
C PRO A 336 -17.98 -9.03 -10.54
N GLN A 337 -19.04 -8.85 -11.34
CA GLN A 337 -19.76 -7.58 -11.50
C GLN A 337 -21.21 -7.74 -11.05
N PHE A 338 -21.80 -6.68 -10.45
CA PHE A 338 -23.24 -6.59 -10.26
C PHE A 338 -23.97 -6.24 -11.56
N ASP A 339 -23.35 -5.39 -12.38
CA ASP A 339 -23.84 -5.02 -13.72
C ASP A 339 -22.74 -5.26 -14.78
N PRO A 340 -22.83 -6.38 -15.55
CA PRO A 340 -21.89 -6.66 -16.63
C PRO A 340 -21.83 -5.61 -17.74
N ALA A 341 -22.89 -4.82 -17.92
CA ALA A 341 -22.92 -3.79 -18.96
C ALA A 341 -22.08 -2.54 -18.59
N HIS A 342 -21.83 -2.33 -17.31
CA HIS A 342 -21.05 -1.20 -16.78
C HIS A 342 -20.00 -1.70 -15.76
N PRO A 343 -19.03 -2.48 -16.22
CA PRO A 343 -18.05 -3.07 -15.31
C PRO A 343 -17.20 -2.02 -14.61
N LYS A 344 -16.79 -2.32 -13.39
CA LYS A 344 -15.88 -1.48 -12.61
C LYS A 344 -14.87 -2.37 -11.90
N MET A 345 -13.61 -2.01 -12.00
CA MET A 345 -12.52 -2.71 -11.32
C MET A 345 -11.53 -1.73 -10.72
N ILE A 346 -10.92 -2.11 -9.62
CA ILE A 346 -9.96 -1.24 -8.94
C ILE A 346 -8.65 -1.22 -9.71
N SER A 347 -8.10 -0.02 -9.97
CA SER A 347 -6.70 0.12 -10.34
C SER A 347 -5.85 0.13 -9.08
N GLN A 348 -4.76 -0.59 -9.11
CA GLN A 348 -3.81 -0.66 -8.02
C GLN A 348 -2.38 -0.84 -8.53
N GLY A 349 -1.43 -0.69 -7.66
CA GLY A 349 -0.02 -0.88 -7.97
C GLY A 349 0.84 0.20 -7.34
N PRO A 350 2.14 -0.08 -7.23
CA PRO A 350 3.04 0.86 -6.58
C PRO A 350 3.35 2.06 -7.47
N SER A 351 3.59 3.17 -6.81
CA SER A 351 4.14 4.39 -7.35
C SER A 351 5.50 4.68 -6.71
N VAL A 352 6.29 5.54 -7.31
CA VAL A 352 7.57 5.99 -6.75
C VAL A 352 7.42 7.42 -6.30
N CYS A 353 7.68 7.68 -5.02
CA CYS A 353 7.79 9.03 -4.48
C CYS A 353 9.24 9.40 -4.18
N ILE A 354 9.54 10.69 -4.25
CA ILE A 354 10.85 11.28 -3.98
C ILE A 354 10.73 12.12 -2.73
N PHE A 355 11.58 11.84 -1.75
CA PHE A 355 11.63 12.62 -0.52
C PHE A 355 12.57 13.80 -0.67
N ASN A 356 12.13 14.93 -0.17
CA ASN A 356 12.91 16.16 -0.16
C ASN A 356 14.12 16.04 0.77
N LYS A 357 15.19 16.74 0.42
CA LYS A 357 16.46 16.80 1.14
C LYS A 357 16.89 18.25 1.32
N GLU A 358 17.82 18.50 2.25
CA GLU A 358 18.39 19.83 2.45
C GLU A 358 19.12 20.35 1.20
N ASP A 359 19.70 19.42 0.42
CA ASP A 359 20.41 19.71 -0.82
C ASP A 359 19.55 19.33 -2.03
N SER A 360 19.17 20.32 -2.84
CA SER A 360 18.39 20.11 -4.06
C SER A 360 19.11 19.26 -5.12
N GLN A 361 20.45 19.18 -5.07
CA GLN A 361 21.22 18.29 -5.94
C GLN A 361 20.98 16.80 -5.61
N ASP A 362 20.82 16.44 -4.33
CA ASP A 362 20.48 15.07 -3.92
C ASP A 362 19.07 14.70 -4.38
N VAL A 363 18.13 15.66 -4.38
CA VAL A 363 16.78 15.48 -4.91
C VAL A 363 16.84 15.28 -6.42
N LEU A 364 17.63 16.08 -7.15
CA LEU A 364 17.77 15.95 -8.61
C LEU A 364 18.40 14.59 -8.99
N ALA A 365 19.44 14.13 -8.27
CA ALA A 365 20.01 12.79 -8.43
C ALA A 365 18.94 11.69 -8.24
N SER A 366 18.07 11.85 -7.25
CA SER A 366 16.95 10.95 -6.96
C SER A 366 15.91 10.93 -8.10
N CYS A 367 15.65 12.10 -8.69
CA CYS A 367 14.73 12.24 -9.82
C CYS A 367 15.26 11.53 -11.07
N LEU A 368 16.56 11.66 -11.36
CA LEU A 368 17.19 10.97 -12.49
C LEU A 368 17.11 9.45 -12.32
N PHE A 369 17.36 8.93 -11.13
CA PHE A 369 17.19 7.50 -10.86
C PHE A 369 15.73 7.05 -10.96
N THR A 370 14.79 7.83 -10.44
CA THR A 370 13.35 7.53 -10.54
C THR A 370 12.91 7.43 -11.99
N GLN A 371 13.36 8.33 -12.86
CA GLN A 371 13.08 8.27 -14.30
C GLN A 371 13.69 7.03 -14.96
N TYR A 372 14.87 6.58 -14.50
CA TYR A 372 15.48 5.36 -15.03
C TYR A 372 14.61 4.12 -14.77
N LEU A 373 13.95 4.05 -13.62
CA LEU A 373 12.99 2.98 -13.31
C LEU A 373 11.79 2.94 -14.27
N LEU A 374 11.52 4.03 -15.00
CA LEU A 374 10.43 4.15 -15.96
C LEU A 374 10.85 3.87 -17.42
N THR A 375 12.12 3.52 -17.66
CA THR A 375 12.58 3.12 -19.00
C THR A 375 11.89 1.86 -19.48
N ASN A 376 11.73 1.70 -20.78
CA ASN A 376 11.08 0.51 -21.35
C ASN A 376 11.74 -0.78 -20.85
N GLU A 377 13.08 -0.83 -20.79
CA GLU A 377 13.82 -1.99 -20.34
C GLU A 377 13.40 -2.43 -18.93
N VAL A 378 13.35 -1.49 -17.97
CA VAL A 378 12.97 -1.81 -16.57
C VAL A 378 11.49 -2.15 -16.48
N GLN A 379 10.62 -1.39 -17.16
CA GLN A 379 9.18 -1.58 -17.14
C GLN A 379 8.77 -2.94 -17.69
N ILE A 380 9.31 -3.34 -18.84
CA ILE A 380 8.98 -4.61 -19.49
C ILE A 380 9.54 -5.77 -18.68
N ALA A 381 10.81 -5.73 -18.30
CA ALA A 381 11.43 -6.78 -17.51
C ALA A 381 10.66 -7.04 -16.20
N TYR A 382 10.17 -5.98 -15.54
CA TYR A 382 9.40 -6.13 -14.32
C TYR A 382 7.98 -6.65 -14.58
N ALA A 383 7.30 -6.17 -15.62
CA ALA A 383 5.96 -6.62 -16.00
C ALA A 383 5.95 -8.12 -16.32
N GLU A 384 6.98 -8.65 -17.00
CA GLU A 384 7.10 -10.07 -17.33
C GLU A 384 7.25 -11.01 -16.12
N THR A 385 7.58 -10.47 -14.93
CA THR A 385 7.70 -11.31 -13.72
C THR A 385 6.37 -11.79 -13.18
N GLU A 386 5.31 -10.98 -13.38
CA GLU A 386 3.97 -11.18 -12.83
C GLU A 386 2.91 -10.67 -13.83
N GLY A 387 1.67 -10.52 -13.40
CA GLY A 387 0.60 -9.88 -14.18
C GLY A 387 0.54 -8.35 -14.00
N TYR A 388 1.69 -7.70 -13.92
CA TYR A 388 1.78 -6.23 -13.98
C TYR A 388 1.72 -5.72 -15.41
N VAL A 389 1.36 -4.45 -15.55
CA VAL A 389 1.44 -3.74 -16.85
C VAL A 389 2.38 -2.54 -16.74
N PRO A 390 3.16 -2.25 -17.81
CA PRO A 390 3.95 -1.03 -17.89
C PRO A 390 3.06 0.21 -17.84
N VAL A 391 3.55 1.31 -17.28
CA VAL A 391 2.76 2.53 -17.07
C VAL A 391 2.82 3.51 -18.23
N THR A 392 3.59 3.22 -19.28
CA THR A 392 3.72 4.06 -20.46
C THR A 392 3.20 3.39 -21.72
N GLU A 393 2.53 4.14 -22.58
CA GLU A 393 2.12 3.65 -23.90
C GLU A 393 3.31 3.17 -24.75
N LYS A 394 4.47 3.84 -24.62
CA LYS A 394 5.69 3.48 -25.31
C LYS A 394 6.15 2.06 -24.95
N ALA A 395 6.18 1.72 -23.68
CA ALA A 395 6.54 0.36 -23.23
C ALA A 395 5.47 -0.66 -23.65
N GLN A 396 4.18 -0.35 -23.46
CA GLN A 396 3.08 -1.26 -23.83
C GLN A 396 3.05 -1.56 -25.33
N LYS A 397 3.36 -0.57 -26.20
CA LYS A 397 3.36 -0.72 -27.68
C LYS A 397 4.71 -1.18 -28.23
N SER A 398 5.72 -1.39 -27.40
CA SER A 398 7.04 -1.87 -27.86
C SER A 398 6.96 -3.27 -28.45
N LEU A 399 7.81 -3.56 -29.42
CA LEU A 399 7.87 -4.90 -30.04
C LEU A 399 8.15 -5.98 -29.00
N GLU A 400 9.05 -5.72 -28.06
CA GLU A 400 9.43 -6.64 -27.01
C GLU A 400 8.23 -7.03 -26.10
N TYR A 401 7.47 -6.05 -25.65
CA TYR A 401 6.29 -6.35 -24.82
C TYR A 401 5.17 -7.04 -25.61
N GLN A 402 4.97 -6.66 -26.88
CA GLN A 402 4.00 -7.33 -27.75
C GLN A 402 4.41 -8.78 -28.08
N GLU A 403 5.70 -9.05 -28.25
CA GLU A 403 6.23 -10.42 -28.38
C GLU A 403 5.98 -11.25 -27.10
N TYR A 404 6.14 -10.63 -25.91
CA TYR A 404 5.78 -11.28 -24.66
C TYR A 404 4.29 -11.61 -24.61
N LEU A 405 3.40 -10.66 -24.88
CA LEU A 405 1.96 -10.86 -24.86
C LEU A 405 1.50 -11.92 -25.87
N SER A 406 2.20 -12.09 -27.00
CA SER A 406 1.90 -13.10 -28.02
C SER A 406 2.10 -14.54 -27.55
N LYS A 407 2.81 -14.75 -26.43
CA LYS A 407 3.03 -16.06 -25.81
C LYS A 407 1.84 -16.54 -24.96
N CYS A 408 0.73 -15.80 -24.92
CA CYS A 408 -0.50 -16.21 -24.26
C CYS A 408 -0.98 -17.57 -24.82
N GLY A 409 -1.35 -18.50 -23.96
CA GLY A 409 -1.72 -19.85 -24.33
C GLY A 409 -0.55 -20.83 -24.46
N GLU A 410 0.70 -20.38 -24.38
CA GLU A 410 1.82 -21.29 -24.27
C GLU A 410 1.87 -21.89 -22.85
N ASP A 411 1.66 -23.20 -22.76
CA ASP A 411 1.89 -23.95 -21.53
C ASP A 411 3.40 -24.08 -21.31
N HIS A 412 3.92 -23.31 -20.39
CA HIS A 412 5.34 -23.13 -20.20
C HIS A 412 5.70 -23.06 -18.72
N GLU A 413 6.90 -23.53 -18.35
CA GLU A 413 7.45 -23.45 -17.00
C GLU A 413 7.49 -22.00 -16.43
N LEU A 414 7.41 -20.98 -17.29
CA LEU A 414 7.31 -19.57 -16.93
C LEU A 414 5.86 -19.08 -16.73
N HIS A 415 4.88 -19.97 -16.91
CA HIS A 415 3.47 -19.69 -16.64
C HIS A 415 2.89 -18.53 -17.47
N TYR A 416 3.25 -18.45 -18.75
CA TYR A 416 2.85 -17.34 -19.62
C TYR A 416 1.33 -17.20 -19.75
N ASP A 417 0.59 -18.29 -19.85
CA ASP A 417 -0.87 -18.22 -20.04
C ASP A 417 -1.55 -17.42 -18.93
N VAL A 418 -1.34 -17.80 -17.68
CA VAL A 418 -1.99 -17.15 -16.53
C VAL A 418 -1.50 -15.71 -16.32
N LYS A 419 -0.19 -15.47 -16.43
CA LYS A 419 0.38 -14.12 -16.25
C LYS A 419 -0.11 -13.15 -17.32
N ILE A 420 -0.11 -13.58 -18.58
CA ILE A 420 -0.50 -12.72 -19.69
C ILE A 420 -2.00 -12.46 -19.67
N LYS A 421 -2.85 -13.48 -19.42
CA LYS A 421 -4.28 -13.28 -19.22
C LYS A 421 -4.57 -12.28 -18.10
N ALA A 422 -3.86 -12.39 -16.98
CA ALA A 422 -3.99 -11.45 -15.87
C ALA A 422 -3.60 -10.01 -16.27
N SER A 423 -2.50 -9.83 -17.02
CA SER A 423 -2.10 -8.51 -17.54
C SER A 423 -3.13 -7.95 -18.52
N GLN A 424 -3.67 -8.80 -19.42
CA GLN A 424 -4.64 -8.40 -20.43
C GLN A 424 -5.94 -7.88 -19.81
N ILE A 425 -6.37 -8.38 -18.64
CA ILE A 425 -7.53 -7.82 -17.93
C ILE A 425 -7.39 -6.31 -17.73
N LEU A 426 -6.22 -5.84 -17.30
CA LEU A 426 -6.01 -4.40 -17.12
C LEU A 426 -5.77 -3.68 -18.45
N LEU A 427 -4.96 -4.24 -19.34
CA LEU A 427 -4.65 -3.62 -20.64
C LEU A 427 -5.90 -3.37 -21.47
N ASP A 428 -6.83 -4.32 -21.48
CA ASP A 428 -8.04 -4.27 -22.31
C ASP A 428 -9.19 -3.48 -21.66
N ASN A 429 -9.07 -3.13 -20.36
CA ASN A 429 -10.16 -2.56 -19.59
C ASN A 429 -9.74 -1.34 -18.74
N VAL A 430 -8.72 -0.60 -19.17
CA VAL A 430 -8.21 0.58 -18.43
C VAL A 430 -9.33 1.61 -18.18
N GLU A 431 -10.26 1.79 -19.14
CA GLU A 431 -11.37 2.74 -19.03
C GLU A 431 -12.39 2.38 -17.95
N TYR A 432 -12.44 1.12 -17.52
CA TYR A 432 -13.34 0.67 -16.43
C TYR A 432 -12.68 0.71 -15.06
N THR A 433 -11.44 1.15 -15.01
CA THR A 433 -10.73 1.26 -13.73
C THR A 433 -11.19 2.46 -12.91
N PHE A 434 -11.07 2.31 -11.62
CA PHE A 434 -11.26 3.40 -10.66
C PHE A 434 -10.21 3.33 -9.55
N VAL A 435 -10.03 4.44 -8.88
CA VAL A 435 -9.25 4.56 -7.64
C VAL A 435 -10.12 5.14 -6.55
N THR A 436 -9.75 4.90 -5.31
CA THR A 436 -10.38 5.53 -4.16
C THR A 436 -9.80 6.93 -3.95
N PRO A 437 -10.58 7.90 -3.47
CA PRO A 437 -10.06 9.20 -3.07
C PRO A 437 -8.94 9.06 -2.04
N VAL A 438 -7.84 9.78 -2.24
CA VAL A 438 -6.65 9.74 -1.39
C VAL A 438 -6.62 10.98 -0.50
N PHE A 439 -6.50 10.76 0.82
CA PHE A 439 -6.44 11.81 1.83
C PHE A 439 -5.70 11.30 3.07
N ASN A 440 -5.32 12.18 3.98
CA ASN A 440 -4.72 11.75 5.24
C ASN A 440 -5.73 10.94 6.07
N GLY A 441 -5.53 9.64 6.15
CA GLY A 441 -6.42 8.66 6.80
C GLY A 441 -7.06 7.66 5.83
N SER A 442 -6.88 7.79 4.51
CA SER A 442 -7.41 6.83 3.53
C SER A 442 -6.89 5.41 3.75
N ALA A 443 -5.63 5.23 4.16
CA ALA A 443 -5.09 3.91 4.55
C ALA A 443 -5.87 3.30 5.73
N SER A 444 -6.20 4.08 6.76
CA SER A 444 -7.00 3.63 7.90
C SER A 444 -8.44 3.28 7.50
N LEU A 445 -9.02 4.03 6.57
CA LEU A 445 -10.35 3.73 6.03
C LEU A 445 -10.35 2.43 5.22
N ARG A 446 -9.30 2.19 4.44
CA ARG A 446 -9.10 0.95 3.69
C ARG A 446 -9.02 -0.26 4.63
N ASP A 447 -8.23 -0.17 5.70
CA ASP A 447 -8.16 -1.20 6.73
C ASP A 447 -9.54 -1.45 7.38
N ALA A 448 -10.30 -0.40 7.66
CA ALA A 448 -11.64 -0.52 8.21
C ALA A 448 -12.61 -1.24 7.24
N ALA A 449 -12.55 -0.93 5.94
CA ALA A 449 -13.35 -1.59 4.92
C ALA A 449 -13.12 -3.11 4.90
N GLY A 450 -11.88 -3.55 4.94
CA GLY A 450 -11.53 -4.98 5.03
C GLY A 450 -12.02 -5.61 6.33
N GLN A 451 -11.88 -4.91 7.45
CA GLN A 451 -12.29 -5.44 8.75
C GLN A 451 -13.82 -5.56 8.90
N LEU A 452 -14.62 -4.80 8.16
CA LEU A 452 -16.08 -5.02 8.11
C LEU A 452 -16.40 -6.45 7.65
N ILE A 453 -15.83 -6.89 6.53
CA ILE A 453 -16.01 -8.26 6.00
C ILE A 453 -15.43 -9.30 6.95
N GLU A 454 -14.18 -9.09 7.41
CA GLU A 454 -13.52 -10.07 8.27
C GLU A 454 -14.25 -10.28 9.61
N ASN A 455 -14.70 -9.19 10.25
CA ASN A 455 -15.40 -9.31 11.54
C ASN A 455 -16.77 -9.97 11.35
N THR A 456 -17.51 -9.61 10.29
CA THR A 456 -18.79 -10.27 9.96
C THR A 456 -18.60 -11.76 9.74
N THR A 457 -17.61 -12.17 8.92
CA THR A 457 -17.30 -13.58 8.68
C THR A 457 -16.90 -14.33 9.94
N LYS A 458 -16.11 -13.69 10.84
CA LYS A 458 -15.71 -14.26 12.15
C LYS A 458 -16.90 -14.43 13.09
N SER A 459 -17.79 -13.44 13.14
CA SER A 459 -18.99 -13.49 13.99
C SER A 459 -19.95 -14.59 13.54
N VAL A 460 -20.12 -14.78 12.22
CA VAL A 460 -20.85 -15.92 11.66
C VAL A 460 -20.26 -17.26 12.13
N LYS A 461 -18.93 -17.43 12.03
CA LYS A 461 -18.24 -18.64 12.51
C LYS A 461 -18.41 -18.88 14.00
N ARG A 462 -18.57 -17.85 14.81
CA ARG A 462 -18.87 -17.90 16.24
C ARG A 462 -20.34 -18.11 16.54
N LYS A 463 -21.20 -18.19 15.51
CA LYS A 463 -22.65 -18.31 15.60
C LYS A 463 -23.32 -17.12 16.29
N GLU A 464 -22.73 -15.95 16.18
CA GLU A 464 -23.31 -14.69 16.62
C GLU A 464 -24.47 -14.32 15.67
N GLN A 465 -25.47 -13.64 16.19
CA GLN A 465 -26.56 -13.13 15.37
C GLN A 465 -26.11 -11.88 14.62
N ILE A 466 -26.25 -11.90 13.30
CA ILE A 466 -25.94 -10.76 12.44
C ILE A 466 -27.27 -10.03 12.15
N ASP A 467 -27.51 -8.96 12.86
CA ASP A 467 -28.72 -8.10 12.73
C ASP A 467 -28.33 -6.63 12.75
N ASP A 468 -29.31 -5.74 12.70
CA ASP A 468 -29.06 -4.29 12.67
C ASP A 468 -28.30 -3.80 13.92
N THR A 469 -28.56 -4.37 15.08
CA THR A 469 -27.83 -4.03 16.31
C THR A 469 -26.36 -4.42 16.20
N TYR A 470 -26.09 -5.59 15.61
CA TYR A 470 -24.71 -6.01 15.31
C TYR A 470 -24.05 -5.04 14.33
N MET A 471 -24.74 -4.63 13.25
CA MET A 471 -24.19 -3.73 12.24
C MET A 471 -23.89 -2.34 12.81
N GLU A 472 -24.79 -1.77 13.60
CA GLU A 472 -24.55 -0.48 14.28
C GLU A 472 -23.30 -0.55 15.18
N LYS A 473 -23.22 -1.59 15.99
CA LYS A 473 -22.04 -1.79 16.84
C LYS A 473 -20.76 -1.99 16.04
N LEU A 474 -20.80 -2.76 14.95
CA LEU A 474 -19.65 -2.98 14.09
C LEU A 474 -19.15 -1.66 13.47
N PHE A 475 -20.05 -0.80 13.01
CA PHE A 475 -19.72 0.51 12.46
C PHE A 475 -19.09 1.44 13.50
N ASP A 476 -19.64 1.47 14.70
CA ASP A 476 -19.09 2.23 15.84
C ASP A 476 -17.69 1.71 16.22
N ASP A 477 -17.52 0.39 16.32
CA ASP A 477 -16.25 -0.23 16.64
C ASP A 477 -15.17 0.08 15.58
N MET A 478 -15.50 0.05 14.28
CA MET A 478 -14.58 0.38 13.18
C MET A 478 -14.24 1.87 13.20
N THR A 479 -15.24 2.74 13.42
CA THR A 479 -15.01 4.18 13.54
C THR A 479 -14.05 4.51 14.68
N ALA A 480 -14.23 3.87 15.83
CA ALA A 480 -13.38 4.10 16.99
C ALA A 480 -11.97 3.51 16.83
N LEU A 481 -11.87 2.25 16.33
CA LEU A 481 -10.60 1.54 16.17
C LEU A 481 -9.65 2.25 15.21
N TYR A 482 -10.18 2.70 14.10
CA TYR A 482 -9.41 3.37 13.03
C TYR A 482 -9.44 4.90 13.12
N ARG A 483 -10.04 5.45 14.18
CA ARG A 483 -10.14 6.91 14.45
C ARG A 483 -10.72 7.70 13.28
N LEU A 484 -11.68 7.12 12.57
CA LEU A 484 -12.22 7.70 11.34
C LEU A 484 -12.94 9.03 11.57
N ASN A 485 -13.51 9.24 12.75
CA ASN A 485 -14.09 10.52 13.17
C ASN A 485 -13.06 11.65 13.38
N GLN A 486 -11.79 11.33 13.55
CA GLN A 486 -10.70 12.30 13.70
C GLN A 486 -10.08 12.62 12.35
N ASN A 487 -9.97 11.64 11.46
CA ASN A 487 -9.35 11.77 10.14
C ASN A 487 -10.14 12.74 9.24
N SER A 488 -11.46 12.71 9.28
CA SER A 488 -12.32 13.66 8.55
C SER A 488 -12.12 15.12 8.95
N ARG A 489 -11.69 15.38 10.20
CA ARG A 489 -11.38 16.73 10.69
C ARG A 489 -9.99 17.21 10.28
N MET A 490 -9.08 16.31 9.95
CA MET A 490 -7.69 16.62 9.56
C MET A 490 -7.53 16.81 8.06
N SER A 491 -8.52 16.43 7.25
CA SER A 491 -8.46 16.44 5.79
C SER A 491 -8.38 17.85 5.16
N GLY A 492 -8.61 18.91 5.90
CA GLY A 492 -8.53 20.29 5.39
C GLY A 492 -7.13 20.93 5.40
N SER A 493 -6.05 20.18 5.64
CA SER A 493 -4.72 20.76 5.80
C SER A 493 -3.61 19.87 5.25
N MET A 494 -3.57 19.67 3.94
CA MET A 494 -2.41 19.06 3.27
C MET A 494 -1.21 20.03 3.15
N SER A 495 -1.34 21.28 3.51
CA SER A 495 -0.27 22.29 3.43
C SER A 495 0.22 22.71 4.80
N GLY A 496 1.03 21.90 5.49
CA GLY A 496 1.88 22.35 6.62
C GLY A 496 1.24 23.20 7.74
N ARG A 497 -0.08 23.33 7.78
CA ARG A 497 -0.78 23.97 8.89
C ARG A 497 -0.76 23.03 10.08
N LYS A 498 -0.33 23.51 11.22
CA LYS A 498 -0.44 22.82 12.51
C LYS A 498 -1.84 22.21 12.62
N ALA A 499 -1.92 20.88 12.60
CA ALA A 499 -3.17 20.21 12.87
C ALA A 499 -3.70 20.71 14.21
N ASP A 500 -4.92 21.23 14.23
CA ASP A 500 -5.61 21.50 15.47
C ASP A 500 -5.97 20.15 16.09
N LEU A 501 -5.12 19.68 16.99
CA LEU A 501 -5.30 18.40 17.67
C LEU A 501 -6.46 18.43 18.67
N GLY A 502 -7.22 19.52 18.68
CA GLY A 502 -8.30 19.74 19.64
C GLY A 502 -7.77 20.01 21.06
N GLU A 503 -8.69 20.05 22.03
CA GLU A 503 -8.32 20.23 23.43
C GLU A 503 -7.51 19.04 23.95
N LEU A 504 -6.47 19.33 24.72
CA LEU A 504 -5.65 18.30 25.36
C LEU A 504 -6.54 17.33 26.17
N PRO A 505 -6.40 16.01 25.97
CA PRO A 505 -7.10 15.03 26.81
C PRO A 505 -6.90 15.36 28.30
N THR A 506 -7.97 15.30 29.08
CA THR A 506 -7.93 15.66 30.50
C THR A 506 -6.81 14.96 31.28
N ALA A 507 -6.52 13.70 30.96
CA ALA A 507 -5.43 12.93 31.55
C ALA A 507 -4.05 13.56 31.22
N SER A 508 -3.83 14.01 30.00
CA SER A 508 -2.59 14.67 29.55
C SER A 508 -2.42 16.04 30.20
N ALA A 509 -3.51 16.79 30.34
CA ALA A 509 -3.50 18.08 31.03
C ALA A 509 -3.15 17.90 32.51
N ILE A 510 -3.73 16.92 33.20
CA ILE A 510 -3.41 16.59 34.60
C ILE A 510 -1.93 16.18 34.74
N LEU A 511 -1.41 15.38 33.82
CA LEU A 511 -0.01 14.95 33.82
C LEU A 511 0.94 16.15 33.66
N LEU A 512 0.66 17.06 32.73
CA LEU A 512 1.44 18.28 32.52
C LEU A 512 1.45 19.20 33.73
N VAL A 513 0.27 19.41 34.35
CA VAL A 513 0.16 20.22 35.58
C VAL A 513 0.94 19.56 36.72
N THR A 514 0.84 18.25 36.89
CA THR A 514 1.58 17.50 37.90
C THR A 514 3.09 17.62 37.69
N LEU A 515 3.55 17.50 36.46
CA LEU A 515 4.95 17.67 36.09
C LEU A 515 5.44 19.08 36.38
N ALA A 516 4.66 20.10 36.05
CA ALA A 516 4.98 21.51 36.35
C ALA A 516 5.10 21.76 37.87
N VAL A 517 4.18 21.22 38.66
CA VAL A 517 4.23 21.33 40.14
C VAL A 517 5.49 20.65 40.70
N VAL A 518 5.83 19.46 40.24
CA VAL A 518 7.07 18.76 40.65
C VAL A 518 8.31 19.60 40.32
N TRP A 519 8.37 20.23 39.14
CA TRP A 519 9.47 21.10 38.76
C TRP A 519 9.56 22.34 39.63
N ILE A 520 8.44 22.99 39.93
CA ILE A 520 8.39 24.15 40.84
C ILE A 520 8.89 23.75 42.23
N CYS A 521 8.47 22.60 42.74
CA CYS A 521 8.94 22.12 44.05
C CYS A 521 10.44 21.80 44.06
N LEU A 522 10.96 21.18 42.98
CA LEU A 522 12.39 20.91 42.82
C LEU A 522 13.22 22.20 42.78
N LEU A 523 12.79 23.18 41.97
CA LEU A 523 13.44 24.48 41.87
C LEU A 523 13.40 25.23 43.21
N GLY A 524 12.25 25.22 43.90
CA GLY A 524 12.10 25.79 45.23
C GLY A 524 13.04 25.14 46.26
N TYR A 525 13.15 23.80 46.20
CA TYR A 525 14.07 23.06 47.08
C TYR A 525 15.55 23.41 46.79
N VAL A 526 15.94 23.46 45.54
CA VAL A 526 17.31 23.87 45.14
C VAL A 526 17.60 25.30 45.59
N MET A 527 16.65 26.22 45.42
CA MET A 527 16.78 27.61 45.83
C MET A 527 16.92 27.72 47.38
N PHE A 528 16.10 26.98 48.12
CA PHE A 528 16.21 26.87 49.58
C PHE A 528 17.58 26.36 50.02
N LEU A 529 18.12 25.32 49.38
CA LEU A 529 19.44 24.79 49.68
C LEU A 529 20.56 25.85 49.40
N VAL A 530 20.43 26.61 48.32
CA VAL A 530 21.37 27.69 47.97
C VAL A 530 21.32 28.81 49.01
N ILE A 531 20.14 29.27 49.43
CA ILE A 531 19.94 30.31 50.44
C ILE A 531 20.48 29.83 51.79
N ARG A 532 20.15 28.59 52.21
CA ARG A 532 20.64 28.00 53.47
C ARG A 532 22.17 27.86 53.48
N SER A 533 22.78 27.56 52.35
CA SER A 533 24.23 27.46 52.21
C SER A 533 24.93 28.84 52.31
N ARG A 534 24.25 29.92 51.91
CA ARG A 534 24.74 31.30 52.05
C ARG A 534 24.58 31.84 53.44
N GLY A 535 23.51 31.42 54.17
CA GLY A 535 23.28 31.84 55.58
C GLY A 535 24.23 31.19 56.60
N ASN A 536 24.83 30.03 56.30
CA ASN A 536 25.82 29.38 57.17
C ASN A 536 27.26 29.82 56.95
N ASN A 537 27.49 30.81 56.10
CA ASN A 537 28.81 31.39 55.80
C ASN A 537 28.93 32.87 56.26
N LYS A 538 27.99 33.37 57.07
CA LYS A 538 28.10 34.53 57.89
C LYS A 538 28.20 34.07 59.37
#